data_91d39390314612d49424abb0dc97a77c
#
_entry.id   91d39390314612d49424abb0dc97a77c
#
_cell.length_a   1.000
_cell.length_b   1.000
_cell.length_c   1.000
_cell.angle_alpha   90.00
_cell.angle_beta   90.00
_cell.angle_gamma   90.00
#
_symmetry.space_group_name_H-M   'P 1'
#
loop_
_entity.id
_entity.type
_entity.pdbx_description
1 polymer ?
#
loop_
_entity_poly.entity_id
_entity_poly.type
_entity_poly.pdbx_seq_one_letter_code
_entity_poly.pdbx_strand_id
1 'polypeptide(L)'
;MAETFKNYLKQITTTGNFEVIPYADETNSEKREGNSTVQVHSLYITRVDNDRFSSENRYEESSFNHVDIMIVENDDVANATYVGYDIQLVPGSSYFFEKNITLEPHQSLRVSLPNSVGANNTYHNIHVTASAVLFTPDE
;
A
#
# COMPACT_ATOMS: atom_id res chain seq x y z
N MET A 1 -22.06 -16.17 -6.69
CA MET A 1 -20.90 -15.30 -6.44
C MET A 1 -21.37 -13.92 -6.05
N ALA A 2 -20.86 -13.41 -4.97
CA ALA A 2 -21.16 -12.04 -4.53
C ALA A 2 -20.01 -11.12 -4.90
N GLU A 3 -20.36 -9.90 -5.32
CA GLU A 3 -19.41 -8.86 -5.62
C GLU A 3 -19.59 -7.72 -4.63
N THR A 4 -18.51 -7.25 -4.07
CA THR A 4 -18.52 -6.14 -3.13
C THR A 4 -17.46 -5.12 -3.52
N PHE A 5 -17.89 -3.87 -3.72
CA PHE A 5 -16.94 -2.78 -3.97
C PHE A 5 -16.42 -2.28 -2.63
N LYS A 6 -15.12 -2.09 -2.55
CA LYS A 6 -14.50 -1.66 -1.30
C LYS A 6 -13.30 -0.76 -1.56
N ASN A 7 -13.17 0.26 -0.73
CA ASN A 7 -11.98 1.11 -0.68
C ASN A 7 -11.17 0.75 0.55
N TYR A 8 -9.88 0.58 0.35
CA TYR A 8 -8.93 0.34 1.43
C TYR A 8 -8.06 1.58 1.58
N LEU A 9 -8.01 2.10 2.79
CA LEU A 9 -7.28 3.32 3.10
C LEU A 9 -6.26 3.02 4.18
N LYS A 10 -5.04 3.51 3.97
CA LYS A 10 -3.97 3.33 4.96
C LYS A 10 -3.14 4.60 5.04
N GLN A 11 -2.87 5.06 6.25
CA GLN A 11 -1.93 6.15 6.50
C GLN A 11 -0.68 5.56 7.12
N ILE A 12 0.47 5.85 6.52
CA ILE A 12 1.77 5.35 6.98
C ILE A 12 2.57 6.53 7.46
N THR A 13 2.88 6.54 8.75
CA THR A 13 3.61 7.64 9.39
C THR A 13 4.97 7.21 9.92
N THR A 14 5.32 5.95 9.78
CA THR A 14 6.61 5.41 10.22
C THR A 14 7.16 4.47 9.16
N THR A 15 8.45 4.14 9.26
CA THR A 15 9.03 3.10 8.42
C THR A 15 8.46 1.74 8.80
N GLY A 16 8.40 0.82 7.86
CA GLY A 16 7.91 -0.53 8.08
C GLY A 16 7.19 -1.10 6.87
N ASN A 17 6.60 -2.25 7.07
CA ASN A 17 5.81 -2.96 6.08
C ASN A 17 4.36 -3.01 6.55
N PHE A 18 3.45 -2.47 5.75
CA PHE A 18 2.07 -2.26 6.19
C PHE A 18 1.09 -2.95 5.24
N GLU A 19 0.16 -3.67 5.81
CA GLU A 19 -0.90 -4.35 5.07
C GLU A 19 -1.96 -3.34 4.65
N VAL A 20 -2.20 -3.23 3.34
CA VAL A 20 -3.23 -2.36 2.78
C VAL A 20 -4.49 -3.17 2.52
N ILE A 21 -4.36 -4.30 1.83
CA ILE A 21 -5.47 -5.22 1.58
C ILE A 21 -5.10 -6.55 2.23
N PRO A 22 -5.83 -6.97 3.27
CA PRO A 22 -5.49 -8.20 3.97
C PRO A 22 -5.80 -9.46 3.14
N TYR A 23 -5.18 -10.57 3.51
CA TYR A 23 -5.56 -11.86 2.96
C TYR A 23 -6.92 -12.30 3.51
N ALA A 24 -7.52 -13.31 2.90
CA ALA A 24 -8.83 -13.81 3.34
C ALA A 24 -8.67 -14.76 4.52
N ASP A 25 -9.47 -14.55 5.57
CA ASP A 25 -9.52 -15.41 6.74
C ASP A 25 -10.89 -15.29 7.39
N GLU A 26 -11.72 -16.30 7.23
CA GLU A 26 -13.08 -16.28 7.74
C GLU A 26 -13.16 -16.27 9.27
N THR A 27 -12.06 -16.62 9.96
CA THR A 27 -12.02 -16.65 11.41
C THR A 27 -11.56 -15.34 12.03
N ASN A 28 -11.17 -14.36 11.20
CA ASN A 28 -10.61 -13.10 11.68
C ASN A 28 -11.34 -11.94 11.02
N SER A 29 -12.09 -11.17 11.80
CA SER A 29 -12.87 -10.04 11.28
C SER A 29 -12.04 -8.89 10.72
N GLU A 30 -10.73 -8.85 11.03
CA GLU A 30 -9.84 -7.83 10.49
C GLU A 30 -9.31 -8.20 9.10
N LYS A 31 -9.57 -9.42 8.65
CA LYS A 31 -9.15 -9.89 7.34
C LYS A 31 -10.34 -9.89 6.39
N ARG A 32 -10.10 -10.23 5.12
CA ARG A 32 -11.18 -10.34 4.15
C ARG A 32 -12.04 -11.57 4.45
N GLU A 33 -13.26 -11.56 3.95
CA GLU A 33 -14.12 -12.73 4.03
C GLU A 33 -13.44 -13.95 3.41
N GLY A 34 -13.67 -15.11 4.02
CA GLY A 34 -13.02 -16.35 3.60
C GLY A 34 -13.22 -16.66 2.14
N ASN A 35 -12.17 -17.11 1.49
CA ASN A 35 -12.13 -17.47 0.08
C ASN A 35 -12.41 -16.34 -0.90
N SER A 36 -12.43 -15.09 -0.44
CA SER A 36 -12.62 -13.96 -1.37
C SER A 36 -11.37 -13.74 -2.21
N THR A 37 -11.60 -13.39 -3.47
CA THR A 37 -10.58 -12.92 -4.40
C THR A 37 -10.77 -11.44 -4.61
N VAL A 38 -9.69 -10.69 -4.75
CA VAL A 38 -9.75 -9.24 -4.92
C VAL A 38 -9.20 -8.85 -6.28
N GLN A 39 -9.94 -7.98 -6.95
CA GLN A 39 -9.44 -7.31 -8.14
C GLN A 39 -9.26 -5.84 -7.81
N VAL A 40 -8.01 -5.40 -7.80
CA VAL A 40 -7.66 -4.01 -7.49
C VAL A 40 -7.77 -3.21 -8.77
N HIS A 41 -8.65 -2.20 -8.77
CA HIS A 41 -8.86 -1.35 -9.95
C HIS A 41 -8.00 -0.10 -9.94
N SER A 42 -7.71 0.43 -8.77
CA SER A 42 -6.84 1.59 -8.66
C SER A 42 -6.05 1.56 -7.36
N LEU A 43 -4.83 2.03 -7.43
CA LEU A 43 -3.96 2.14 -6.27
C LEU A 43 -3.23 3.48 -6.37
N TYR A 44 -3.44 4.33 -5.38
CA TYR A 44 -2.79 5.63 -5.27
C TYR A 44 -1.93 5.67 -4.02
N ILE A 45 -0.73 6.20 -4.17
CA ILE A 45 0.15 6.46 -3.04
C ILE A 45 0.50 7.93 -3.07
N THR A 46 0.11 8.66 -2.04
CA THR A 46 0.29 10.10 -1.97
C THR A 46 1.16 10.45 -0.77
N ARG A 47 2.19 11.24 -1.01
CA ARG A 47 2.96 11.80 0.08
C ARG A 47 2.32 13.11 0.51
N VAL A 48 1.79 13.12 1.73
CA VAL A 48 1.21 14.32 2.33
C VAL A 48 2.30 15.01 3.13
N ASP A 49 2.60 16.22 2.77
CA ASP A 49 3.64 17.00 3.42
C ASP A 49 3.01 17.98 4.38
N ASN A 50 3.19 17.74 5.68
CA ASN A 50 2.61 18.59 6.71
C ASN A 50 3.24 19.97 6.75
N ASP A 51 4.44 20.14 6.20
CA ASP A 51 5.16 21.39 6.17
C ASP A 51 5.30 21.90 4.74
N ARG A 52 4.17 21.96 4.05
CA ARG A 52 4.13 22.31 2.62
C ARG A 52 4.70 23.68 2.28
N PHE A 53 4.80 24.56 3.27
CA PHE A 53 5.32 25.90 3.07
C PHE A 53 6.78 26.06 3.51
N SER A 54 7.36 25.04 4.10
CA SER A 54 8.78 25.03 4.41
C SER A 54 9.55 24.83 3.11
N SER A 55 10.46 25.75 2.81
CA SER A 55 11.07 25.80 1.49
C SER A 55 12.43 25.14 1.40
N GLU A 56 13.13 24.96 2.51
CA GLU A 56 14.49 24.48 2.47
C GLU A 56 14.54 22.95 2.36
N ASN A 57 15.30 22.45 1.41
CA ASN A 57 15.62 21.04 1.23
C ASN A 57 14.42 20.14 0.90
N ARG A 58 13.27 20.74 0.59
CA ARG A 58 12.05 19.99 0.33
C ARG A 58 12.15 19.07 -0.90
N TYR A 59 12.86 19.55 -1.91
CA TYR A 59 13.01 18.82 -3.19
C TYR A 59 14.36 18.17 -3.35
N GLU A 60 15.15 18.11 -2.29
CA GLU A 60 16.40 17.38 -2.33
C GLU A 60 16.14 15.88 -2.25
N GLU A 61 16.98 15.11 -2.91
CA GLU A 61 16.88 13.67 -2.98
C GLU A 61 16.85 13.02 -1.59
N SER A 62 17.55 13.62 -0.63
CA SER A 62 17.58 13.14 0.75
C SER A 62 16.24 13.24 1.47
N SER A 63 15.29 14.03 0.94
CA SER A 63 13.97 14.17 1.53
C SER A 63 12.93 13.30 0.84
N PHE A 64 13.31 12.57 -0.21
CA PHE A 64 12.37 11.70 -0.92
C PHE A 64 12.06 10.46 -0.10
N ASN A 65 10.82 10.01 -0.14
CA ASN A 65 10.46 8.71 0.38
C ASN A 65 10.56 7.68 -0.73
N HIS A 66 10.96 6.48 -0.34
CA HIS A 66 11.02 5.35 -1.25
C HIS A 66 10.01 4.33 -0.75
N VAL A 67 9.13 3.89 -1.61
CA VAL A 67 8.11 2.90 -1.24
C VAL A 67 8.18 1.70 -2.14
N ASP A 68 7.86 0.54 -1.58
CA ASP A 68 7.72 -0.70 -2.32
C ASP A 68 6.28 -1.17 -2.22
N ILE A 69 5.78 -1.77 -3.29
CA ILE A 69 4.45 -2.39 -3.31
C ILE A 69 4.66 -3.87 -3.56
N MET A 70 4.05 -4.71 -2.73
CA MET A 70 4.29 -6.14 -2.82
C MET A 70 3.03 -6.95 -2.56
N ILE A 71 3.02 -8.15 -3.14
CA ILE A 71 2.02 -9.17 -2.84
C ILE A 71 2.69 -10.21 -1.94
N VAL A 72 2.05 -10.48 -0.83
CA VAL A 72 2.57 -11.37 0.20
C VAL A 72 1.58 -12.51 0.45
N GLU A 73 2.09 -13.72 0.56
CA GLU A 73 1.26 -14.89 0.85
C GLU A 73 1.24 -15.16 2.35
N ASN A 74 0.05 -15.19 2.96
CA ASN A 74 -0.16 -15.54 4.37
C ASN A 74 0.79 -14.84 5.35
N ASP A 75 1.01 -13.52 5.16
CA ASP A 75 1.92 -12.72 5.99
C ASP A 75 3.39 -13.12 5.92
N ASP A 76 3.78 -13.93 4.95
CA ASP A 76 5.18 -14.30 4.78
C ASP A 76 5.92 -13.22 4.00
N VAL A 77 6.30 -12.16 4.71
CA VAL A 77 6.95 -10.98 4.10
C VAL A 77 8.29 -11.36 3.48
N ALA A 78 8.94 -12.41 3.96
CA ALA A 78 10.23 -12.85 3.40
C ALA A 78 10.08 -13.36 1.97
N ASN A 79 8.90 -13.81 1.57
CA ASN A 79 8.62 -14.32 0.23
C ASN A 79 7.69 -13.39 -0.54
N ALA A 80 7.87 -12.09 -0.37
CA ALA A 80 7.08 -11.08 -1.07
C ALA A 80 7.43 -11.04 -2.55
N THR A 81 6.41 -10.81 -3.38
CA THR A 81 6.60 -10.52 -4.80
C THR A 81 6.38 -9.03 -5.00
N TYR A 82 7.40 -8.33 -5.45
CA TYR A 82 7.31 -6.89 -5.66
C TYR A 82 6.60 -6.59 -6.97
N VAL A 83 5.59 -5.74 -6.90
CA VAL A 83 4.90 -5.20 -8.08
C VAL A 83 5.28 -3.75 -8.33
N GLY A 84 5.85 -3.10 -7.33
CA GLY A 84 6.50 -1.80 -7.43
C GLY A 84 7.69 -1.80 -6.49
N TYR A 85 8.83 -1.31 -6.95
CA TYR A 85 10.05 -1.35 -6.16
C TYR A 85 10.78 -0.02 -6.24
N ASP A 86 11.17 0.48 -5.09
CA ASP A 86 11.96 1.71 -4.97
C ASP A 86 11.28 2.90 -5.67
N ILE A 87 9.99 3.05 -5.47
CA ILE A 87 9.23 4.16 -6.03
C ILE A 87 9.56 5.41 -5.22
N GLN A 88 10.08 6.42 -5.90
CA GLN A 88 10.48 7.66 -5.25
C GLN A 88 9.29 8.63 -5.19
N LEU A 89 8.97 9.09 -3.98
CA LEU A 89 7.92 10.07 -3.75
C LEU A 89 8.55 11.38 -3.31
N VAL A 90 8.42 12.39 -4.17
CA VAL A 90 8.80 13.75 -3.81
C VAL A 90 7.69 14.37 -2.96
N PRO A 91 8.01 15.42 -2.16
CA PRO A 91 6.98 16.10 -1.37
C PRO A 91 5.80 16.55 -2.23
N GLY A 92 4.59 16.24 -1.75
CA GLY A 92 3.37 16.65 -2.42
C GLY A 92 3.02 15.87 -3.69
N SER A 93 3.71 14.79 -3.96
CA SER A 93 3.47 13.99 -5.17
C SER A 93 2.57 12.80 -4.89
N SER A 94 1.97 12.28 -5.95
CA SER A 94 1.20 11.04 -5.92
C SER A 94 1.75 10.08 -6.96
N TYR A 95 1.73 8.81 -6.60
CA TYR A 95 2.03 7.73 -7.52
C TYR A 95 0.74 6.96 -7.80
N PHE A 96 0.43 6.79 -9.06
CA PHE A 96 -0.73 6.03 -9.50
C PHE A 96 -0.26 4.74 -10.16
N PHE A 97 -0.67 3.61 -9.59
CA PHE A 97 -0.33 2.29 -10.13
C PHE A 97 -1.40 1.91 -11.16
N GLU A 98 -1.03 1.87 -12.43
CA GLU A 98 -1.97 1.75 -13.53
C GLU A 98 -2.34 0.33 -13.91
N LYS A 99 -1.66 -0.67 -13.35
CA LYS A 99 -1.91 -2.06 -13.70
C LYS A 99 -2.89 -2.71 -12.74
N ASN A 100 -3.70 -3.60 -13.27
CA ASN A 100 -4.62 -4.37 -12.45
C ASN A 100 -3.86 -5.40 -11.61
N ILE A 101 -4.26 -5.54 -10.37
CA ILE A 101 -3.71 -6.53 -9.46
C ILE A 101 -4.85 -7.44 -9.03
N THR A 102 -4.64 -8.76 -9.14
CA THR A 102 -5.58 -9.75 -8.63
C THR A 102 -4.95 -10.44 -7.43
N LEU A 103 -5.66 -10.48 -6.31
CA LEU A 103 -5.20 -11.16 -5.10
C LEU A 103 -6.04 -12.41 -4.88
N GLU A 104 -5.36 -13.55 -4.83
CA GLU A 104 -5.98 -14.81 -4.44
C GLU A 104 -6.34 -14.78 -2.94
N PRO A 105 -7.17 -15.72 -2.44
CA PRO A 105 -7.59 -15.69 -1.04
C PRO A 105 -6.45 -15.59 -0.02
N HIS A 106 -5.35 -16.28 -0.26
CA HIS A 106 -4.21 -16.31 0.67
C HIS A 106 -3.24 -15.13 0.49
N GLN A 107 -3.52 -14.22 -0.43
CA GLN A 107 -2.62 -13.11 -0.76
C GLN A 107 -3.09 -11.80 -0.17
N SER A 108 -2.14 -10.99 0.25
CA SER A 108 -2.38 -9.62 0.71
C SER A 108 -1.56 -8.64 -0.14
N LEU A 109 -2.01 -7.39 -0.16
CA LEU A 109 -1.26 -6.30 -0.76
C LEU A 109 -0.65 -5.45 0.34
N ARG A 110 0.65 -5.26 0.29
CA ARG A 110 1.37 -4.50 1.31
C ARG A 110 2.19 -3.40 0.66
N VAL A 111 2.34 -2.33 1.41
CA VAL A 111 3.21 -1.21 1.05
C VAL A 111 4.28 -1.11 2.10
N SER A 112 5.52 -1.10 1.67
CA SER A 112 6.67 -0.98 2.55
C SER A 112 7.29 0.40 2.41
N LEU A 113 7.55 1.03 3.54
CA LEU A 113 8.33 2.24 3.63
C LEU A 113 9.65 1.86 4.28
N PRO A 114 10.66 1.51 3.49
CA PRO A 114 11.96 1.11 4.05
C PRO A 114 12.64 2.29 4.71
N ASN A 115 13.83 2.08 5.23
CA ASN A 115 14.58 3.14 5.87
C ASN A 115 14.67 4.34 4.96
N SER A 116 14.32 5.51 5.48
CA SER A 116 14.37 6.72 4.72
C SER A 116 15.82 7.09 4.38
N VAL A 117 15.97 7.69 3.23
CA VAL A 117 17.26 8.17 2.77
C VAL A 117 17.52 9.53 3.42
N GLY A 118 18.69 9.70 4.03
CA GLY A 118 19.12 10.97 4.59
C GLY A 118 18.65 11.24 6.00
N ALA A 119 19.04 12.41 6.52
CA ALA A 119 18.84 12.77 7.92
C ALA A 119 17.45 13.27 8.25
N ASN A 120 16.62 13.55 7.25
CA ASN A 120 15.31 14.16 7.43
C ASN A 120 14.20 13.12 7.35
N ASN A 121 14.19 12.21 8.31
CA ASN A 121 13.19 11.16 8.42
C ASN A 121 11.85 11.63 8.95
N THR A 122 11.65 12.93 9.04
CA THR A 122 10.48 13.51 9.70
C THR A 122 9.26 13.61 8.80
N TYR A 123 9.37 13.25 7.53
CA TYR A 123 8.30 13.47 6.56
C TYR A 123 7.63 12.17 6.13
N HIS A 124 7.35 11.31 7.11
CA HIS A 124 6.65 10.06 6.82
C HIS A 124 5.15 10.26 7.00
N ASN A 125 4.50 10.71 5.94
CA ASN A 125 3.04 10.76 5.93
C ASN A 125 2.59 10.35 4.53
N ILE A 126 2.45 9.05 4.37
CA ILE A 126 2.11 8.43 3.10
C ILE A 126 0.67 7.92 3.21
N HIS A 127 -0.19 8.37 2.31
CA HIS A 127 -1.57 7.91 2.26
C HIS A 127 -1.72 6.95 1.08
N VAL A 128 -2.21 5.76 1.37
CA VAL A 128 -2.45 4.74 0.36
C VAL A 128 -3.96 4.54 0.22
N THR A 129 -4.44 4.60 -1.00
CA THR A 129 -5.86 4.38 -1.31
C THR A 129 -5.97 3.33 -2.40
N ALA A 130 -6.68 2.26 -2.13
CA ALA A 130 -6.93 1.20 -3.10
C ALA A 130 -8.42 1.01 -3.27
N SER A 131 -8.89 1.02 -4.52
CA SER A 131 -10.28 0.71 -4.85
C SER A 131 -10.34 -0.67 -5.50
N ALA A 132 -11.20 -1.51 -4.99
CA ALA A 132 -11.20 -2.91 -5.38
C ALA A 132 -12.61 -3.50 -5.42
N VAL A 133 -12.72 -4.63 -6.13
CA VAL A 133 -13.91 -5.46 -6.09
C VAL A 133 -13.53 -6.80 -5.49
N LEU A 134 -14.30 -7.22 -4.49
CA LEU A 134 -14.15 -8.52 -3.86
C LEU A 134 -15.17 -9.47 -4.46
N PHE A 135 -14.70 -10.65 -4.82
CA PHE A 135 -15.54 -11.73 -5.33
C PHE A 135 -15.54 -12.84 -4.29
N THR A 136 -16.71 -13.08 -3.70
CA THR A 136 -16.87 -14.14 -2.71
C THR A 136 -17.63 -15.28 -3.39
N PRO A 137 -17.05 -16.47 -3.46
CA PRO A 137 -17.72 -17.58 -4.14
C PRO A 137 -18.95 -18.02 -3.40
N ASP A 138 -19.91 -18.54 -4.15
CA ASP A 138 -21.08 -19.20 -3.58
C ASP A 138 -20.66 -20.55 -2.99
N GLU A 139 -21.30 -20.92 -1.90
CA GLU A 139 -21.08 -22.23 -1.31
C GLU A 139 -21.88 -23.32 -2.01
#